data_71763488158c661457994cdfc73e631c
#
_entry.id   71763488158c661457994cdfc73e631c
#
_cell.length_a   1.000
_cell.length_b   1.000
_cell.length_c   1.000
_cell.angle_alpha   90.00
_cell.angle_beta   90.00
_cell.angle_gamma   90.00
#
_symmetry.space_group_name_H-M   'P 1'
#
loop_
_entity.id
_entity.type
_entity.pdbx_description
1 polymer ?
#
loop_
_entity_poly.entity_id
_entity_poly.type
_entity_poly.pdbx_seq_one_letter_code
_entity_poly.pdbx_strand_id
1 'polypeptide(L)' 'MNIRIEVANMKEAEKLSSICQKFPHEFYLRGDKFCVDPKSTLGVLAMMYSARDKMYIDTNEMGDTKLEDFVKALKDFIVE' A
#
# COMPACT_ATOMS: atom_id res chain seq x y z
N MET A 1 -4.14 2.38 11.52
CA MET A 1 -2.66 2.51 11.46
C MET A 1 -2.23 2.89 10.07
N ASN A 2 -1.28 3.79 9.97
CA ASN A 2 -0.75 4.23 8.68
C ASN A 2 0.66 3.70 8.50
N ILE A 3 0.88 2.99 7.39
CA ILE A 3 2.18 2.40 7.08
C ILE A 3 2.77 3.17 5.90
N ARG A 4 3.84 3.89 6.14
CA ARG A 4 4.49 4.66 5.09
C ARG A 4 5.28 3.72 4.19
N ILE A 5 5.08 3.86 2.88
CA ILE A 5 5.73 3.00 1.88
C ILE A 5 6.30 3.81 0.73
N GLU A 6 7.20 3.19 -0.03
CA GLU A 6 7.70 3.72 -1.28
C GLU A 6 7.60 2.67 -2.37
N VAL A 7 7.26 3.11 -3.58
CA VAL A 7 7.19 2.27 -4.76
C VAL A 7 8.01 2.97 -5.85
N ALA A 8 9.06 2.33 -6.32
CA ALA A 8 10.04 2.97 -7.20
C ALA A 8 9.75 2.81 -8.70
N ASN A 9 9.05 1.75 -9.09
CA ASN A 9 8.83 1.44 -10.50
C ASN A 9 7.59 0.58 -10.70
N MET A 10 7.26 0.32 -11.97
CA MET A 10 6.08 -0.48 -12.33
C MET A 10 6.13 -1.89 -11.74
N LYS A 11 7.30 -2.51 -11.73
CA LYS A 11 7.46 -3.87 -11.20
C LYS A 11 7.10 -3.93 -9.73
N GLU A 12 7.55 -2.93 -8.97
CA GLU A 12 7.22 -2.84 -7.54
C GLU A 12 5.74 -2.53 -7.34
N ALA A 13 5.15 -1.72 -8.20
CA ALA A 13 3.72 -1.43 -8.14
C ALA A 13 2.89 -2.71 -8.34
N GLU A 14 3.26 -3.53 -9.31
CA GLU A 14 2.60 -4.81 -9.55
C GLU A 14 2.76 -5.75 -8.36
N LYS A 15 3.94 -5.81 -7.79
CA LYS A 15 4.24 -6.64 -6.63
C LYS A 15 3.43 -6.20 -5.41
N LEU A 16 3.38 -4.90 -5.16
CA LEU A 16 2.58 -4.36 -4.05
C LEU A 16 1.11 -4.70 -4.22
N SER A 17 0.55 -4.48 -5.40
CA SER A 17 -0.84 -4.80 -5.70
C SER A 17 -1.12 -6.29 -5.50
N SER A 18 -0.22 -7.14 -5.96
CA SER A 18 -0.34 -8.59 -5.80
C SER A 18 -0.37 -9.00 -4.33
N ILE A 19 0.49 -8.41 -3.51
CA ILE A 19 0.51 -8.66 -2.07
C ILE A 19 -0.82 -8.23 -1.45
N CYS A 20 -1.29 -7.04 -1.80
CA CYS A 20 -2.53 -6.49 -1.25
C CYS A 20 -3.75 -7.34 -1.61
N GLN A 21 -3.76 -7.94 -2.78
CA GLN A 21 -4.85 -8.81 -3.23
C GLN A 21 -4.99 -10.08 -2.38
N LYS A 22 -3.96 -10.47 -1.67
CA LYS A 22 -3.99 -11.66 -0.82
C LYS A 22 -4.70 -11.42 0.52
N PHE A 23 -4.98 -10.17 0.85
CA PHE A 23 -5.64 -9.82 2.09
C PHE A 23 -7.07 -9.35 1.80
N PRO A 24 -8.09 -10.03 2.34
CA PRO A 24 -9.49 -9.72 2.03
C PRO A 24 -10.05 -8.50 2.76
N HIS A 25 -9.21 -7.78 3.48
CA HIS A 25 -9.63 -6.62 4.27
C HIS A 25 -9.68 -5.37 3.40
N GLU A 26 -10.45 -4.40 3.85
CA GLU A 26 -10.45 -3.08 3.22
C GLU A 26 -9.32 -2.24 3.80
N PHE A 27 -8.49 -1.73 2.93
CA PHE A 27 -7.45 -0.78 3.28
C PHE A 27 -7.20 0.10 2.06
N TYR A 28 -6.55 1.24 2.29
CA TYR A 28 -6.43 2.28 1.27
C TYR A 28 -5.00 2.74 1.13
N LEU A 29 -4.60 3.03 -0.11
CA LEU A 29 -3.34 3.68 -0.38
C LEU A 29 -3.64 5.18 -0.49
N ARG A 30 -3.08 5.95 0.44
CA ARG A 30 -3.34 7.39 0.52
C ARG A 30 -2.08 8.18 0.21
N GLY A 31 -2.27 9.28 -0.48
CA GLY A 31 -1.25 10.30 -0.69
C GLY A 31 -1.74 11.59 -0.08
N ASP A 32 -1.11 12.68 -0.48
CA ASP A 32 -1.43 14.01 0.04
C ASP A 32 -2.87 14.42 -0.27
N LYS A 33 -3.34 14.12 -1.49
CA LYS A 33 -4.67 14.53 -1.97
C LYS A 33 -5.48 13.40 -2.57
N PHE A 34 -4.93 12.20 -2.59
CA PHE A 34 -5.55 11.08 -3.28
C PHE A 34 -5.69 9.87 -2.39
N CYS A 35 -6.71 9.08 -2.68
CA CYS A 35 -6.95 7.81 -2.02
C CYS A 35 -7.32 6.80 -3.12
N VAL A 36 -6.58 5.70 -3.19
CA VAL A 36 -6.82 4.67 -4.20
C VAL A 36 -6.83 3.30 -3.56
N ASP A 37 -7.37 2.33 -4.29
CA ASP A 37 -7.36 0.94 -3.87
C ASP A 37 -5.99 0.32 -4.20
N PRO A 38 -5.19 -0.08 -3.19
CA PRO A 38 -3.88 -0.67 -3.45
C PRO A 38 -3.96 -2.05 -4.10
N LYS A 39 -5.13 -2.66 -4.15
CA LYS A 39 -5.35 -3.91 -4.88
C LYS A 39 -5.41 -3.70 -6.39
N SER A 40 -5.53 -2.45 -6.82
CA SER A 40 -5.52 -2.07 -8.24
C SER A 40 -4.13 -1.61 -8.65
N THR A 41 -3.52 -2.31 -9.60
CA THR A 41 -2.20 -1.93 -10.13
C THR A 41 -2.24 -0.51 -10.73
N LEU A 42 -3.32 -0.18 -11.43
CA LEU A 42 -3.47 1.16 -12.00
C LEU A 42 -3.55 2.23 -10.90
N GLY A 43 -4.24 1.92 -9.81
CA GLY A 43 -4.31 2.84 -8.67
C GLY A 43 -2.96 3.07 -8.05
N VAL A 44 -2.18 2.01 -7.86
CA VAL A 44 -0.82 2.12 -7.30
C VAL A 44 0.08 2.93 -8.23
N LEU A 45 -0.01 2.69 -9.54
CA LEU A 45 0.78 3.44 -10.52
C LEU A 45 0.42 4.93 -10.50
N ALA A 46 -0.86 5.25 -10.46
CA ALA A 46 -1.31 6.63 -10.39
C ALA A 46 -0.77 7.32 -9.14
N MET A 47 -0.81 6.64 -8.00
CA MET A 47 -0.29 7.18 -6.74
C MET A 47 1.22 7.35 -6.79
N MET A 48 1.94 6.39 -7.38
CA MET A 48 3.39 6.44 -7.52
C MET A 48 3.83 7.71 -8.28
N TYR A 49 3.11 8.08 -9.33
CA TYR A 49 3.44 9.28 -10.09
C TYR A 49 3.00 10.57 -9.41
N SER A 50 1.97 10.51 -8.58
CA SER A 50 1.37 11.70 -7.97
C SER A 50 1.90 12.02 -6.57
N ALA A 51 2.27 11.01 -5.80
CA ALA A 51 2.61 11.19 -4.39
C ALA A 51 3.82 10.34 -3.97
N ARG A 52 4.84 10.34 -4.78
CA ARG A 52 6.02 9.48 -4.69
C ARG A 52 6.58 9.28 -3.29
N ASP A 53 6.77 10.37 -2.55
CA ASP A 53 7.46 10.36 -1.25
C ASP A 53 6.50 10.40 -0.07
N LYS A 54 5.21 10.47 -0.32
CA LYS A 54 4.22 10.77 0.72
C LYS A 54 3.07 9.79 0.76
N MET A 55 3.25 8.62 0.17
CA MET A 55 2.18 7.64 0.20
C MET A 55 2.29 6.75 1.43
N TYR A 56 1.14 6.35 1.93
CA TYR A 56 1.05 5.43 3.05
C TYR A 56 -0.18 4.54 2.88
N ILE A 57 -0.14 3.38 3.51
CA ILE A 57 -1.30 2.49 3.54
C ILE A 57 -2.04 2.72 4.84
N ASP A 58 -3.31 3.06 4.71
CA ASP A 58 -4.23 3.16 5.83
C ASP A 58 -4.91 1.80 5.98
N THR A 59 -4.57 1.10 7.04
CA THR A 59 -5.05 -0.27 7.27
C THR A 59 -6.48 -0.32 7.76
N ASN A 60 -7.07 0.85 8.02
CA ASN A 60 -8.45 0.95 8.45
C ASN A 60 -8.70 0.13 9.74
N GLU A 61 -9.65 -0.78 9.72
CA GLU A 61 -10.02 -1.58 10.90
C GLU A 61 -9.42 -2.99 10.89
N MET A 62 -8.27 -3.16 10.25
CA MET A 62 -7.61 -4.45 10.22
C MET A 62 -7.21 -4.90 11.64
N GLY A 63 -7.58 -6.11 12.02
CA GLY A 63 -7.27 -6.66 13.34
C GLY A 63 -5.78 -6.92 13.54
N ASP A 64 -5.32 -6.96 14.78
CA ASP A 64 -3.90 -7.05 15.13
C ASP A 64 -3.16 -8.20 14.47
N THR A 65 -3.74 -9.40 14.46
CA THR A 65 -3.12 -10.58 13.85
C THR A 65 -2.92 -10.41 12.36
N LYS A 66 -3.94 -9.90 11.68
CA LYS A 66 -3.89 -9.67 10.24
C LYS A 66 -2.95 -8.52 9.89
N LEU A 67 -2.94 -7.50 10.74
CA LEU A 67 -2.04 -6.36 10.57
C LEU A 67 -0.59 -6.80 10.63
N GLU A 68 -0.25 -7.68 11.56
CA GLU A 68 1.10 -8.20 11.70
C GLU A 68 1.55 -8.94 10.44
N ASP A 69 0.71 -9.81 9.91
CA ASP A 69 0.98 -10.55 8.67
C ASP A 69 1.13 -9.60 7.49
N PHE A 70 0.29 -8.58 7.42
CA PHE A 70 0.31 -7.58 6.36
C PHE A 70 1.60 -6.77 6.39
N VAL A 71 2.00 -6.31 7.58
CA VAL A 71 3.25 -5.55 7.75
C VAL A 71 4.45 -6.39 7.31
N LYS A 72 4.48 -7.66 7.68
CA LYS A 72 5.55 -8.57 7.25
C LYS A 72 5.60 -8.72 5.74
N ALA A 73 4.43 -8.84 5.11
CA ALA A 73 4.34 -8.98 3.65
C ALA A 73 4.84 -7.71 2.93
N LEU A 74 4.69 -6.55 3.54
CA LEU A 74 5.06 -5.26 2.96
C LEU A 74 6.47 -4.79 3.32
N LYS A 75 7.24 -5.57 4.04
CA LYS A 75 8.51 -5.11 4.61
C LYS A 75 9.47 -4.47 3.60
N ASP A 76 9.46 -4.93 2.37
CA ASP A 76 10.35 -4.41 1.32
C ASP A 76 9.93 -3.00 0.82
N PHE A 77 8.73 -2.59 1.15
CA PHE A 77 8.18 -1.29 0.74
C PHE A 77 8.14 -0.27 1.87
N ILE A 78 8.26 -0.73 3.11
CA ILE A 78 8.11 0.14 4.28
C ILE A 78 9.30 1.09 4.40
N VAL A 79 8.99 2.36 4.63
CA VAL A 79 9.96 3.43 4.85
C VAL A 79 9.84 3.90 6.29
N GLU A 80 10.94 3.94 6.95
CA GLU A 80 10.99 4.43 8.33
C GLU A 80 11.19 5.95 8.40
#